data_ad019f081d4e59e8542f6e888aee58fc
#
_entry.id   ad019f081d4e59e8542f6e888aee58fc
#
_cell.length_a   1.000
_cell.length_b   1.000
_cell.length_c   1.000
_cell.angle_alpha   90.00
_cell.angle_beta   90.00
_cell.angle_gamma   90.00
#
_symmetry.space_group_name_H-M   'P 1'
#
loop_
_entity.id
_entity.type
_entity.pdbx_description
1 polymer ?
#
loop_
_entity_poly.entity_id
_entity_poly.type
_entity_poly.pdbx_seq_one_letter_code
_entity_poly.pdbx_strand_id
1 'polypeptide(L)'
;MDDHTRDPSVDPPRPDWDRTPTGWNPETGEWDHATLRRAVVLGVRLYNSGAFHESHDCFESEWYNYGSGTTESAFAHGMVQVAAGAYKHFDFENDDGMRSLFETALQYLHSVPNDYYGVDVLDVRTTLTNALDDPTVLDGWQIELDGRRPEAGPEEYEHAERLE
;
A
#
# COMPACT_ATOMS: atom_id res chain seq x y z
N MET A 1 5.98 23.96 -0.63
CA MET A 1 5.53 22.55 -0.65
C MET A 1 5.71 22.01 -2.06
N ASP A 2 6.30 20.85 -2.16
CA ASP A 2 6.61 20.23 -3.45
C ASP A 2 5.35 19.81 -4.21
N ASP A 3 5.41 19.90 -5.54
CA ASP A 3 4.25 19.61 -6.39
C ASP A 3 3.71 18.18 -6.20
N HIS A 4 4.58 17.22 -5.84
CA HIS A 4 4.18 15.83 -5.64
C HIS A 4 3.23 15.63 -4.46
N THR A 5 3.13 16.57 -3.54
CA THR A 5 2.24 16.47 -2.39
C THR A 5 0.84 17.02 -2.68
N ARG A 6 0.66 17.69 -3.81
CA ARG A 6 -0.62 18.34 -4.16
C ARG A 6 -1.12 17.84 -5.50
N ASP A 7 -2.29 17.24 -5.50
CA ASP A 7 -2.93 16.80 -6.73
C ASP A 7 -4.44 16.89 -6.54
N PRO A 8 -5.09 17.93 -7.10
CA PRO A 8 -6.52 18.11 -6.92
C PRO A 8 -7.38 17.04 -7.60
N SER A 9 -6.78 16.22 -8.46
CA SER A 9 -7.49 15.10 -9.09
C SER A 9 -7.65 13.89 -8.16
N VAL A 10 -6.96 13.90 -7.00
CA VAL A 10 -7.03 12.79 -6.04
C VAL A 10 -8.27 12.97 -5.16
N ASP A 11 -9.13 11.97 -5.18
CA ASP A 11 -10.40 12.02 -4.45
C ASP A 11 -10.21 12.03 -2.94
N PRO A 12 -11.15 12.66 -2.19
CA PRO A 12 -11.18 12.55 -0.73
C PRO A 12 -11.51 11.11 -0.30
N PRO A 13 -11.38 10.79 1.00
CA PRO A 13 -11.82 9.50 1.50
C PRO A 13 -13.29 9.26 1.21
N ARG A 14 -13.71 8.00 1.16
CA ARG A 14 -15.10 7.66 0.90
C ARG A 14 -16.03 8.32 1.94
N PRO A 15 -17.08 9.01 1.50
CA PRO A 15 -17.96 9.72 2.44
C PRO A 15 -18.78 8.79 3.33
N ASP A 16 -18.99 7.54 2.93
CA ASP A 16 -19.72 6.53 3.70
C ASP A 16 -18.83 5.72 4.65
N TRP A 17 -17.53 5.98 4.67
CA TRP A 17 -16.62 5.35 5.63
C TRP A 17 -16.66 6.15 6.93
N ASP A 18 -16.83 5.45 8.04
CA ASP A 18 -17.05 6.06 9.35
C ASP A 18 -15.78 6.56 10.04
N ARG A 19 -14.64 6.50 9.34
CA ARG A 19 -13.34 6.89 9.89
C ARG A 19 -12.71 8.00 9.06
N THR A 20 -11.88 8.80 9.73
CA THR A 20 -11.00 9.76 9.06
C THR A 20 -9.62 9.12 8.96
N PRO A 21 -9.13 8.80 7.76
CA PRO A 21 -7.81 8.17 7.64
C PRO A 21 -6.71 9.15 8.02
N THR A 22 -5.65 8.61 8.61
CA THR A 22 -4.43 9.37 8.86
C THR A 22 -3.87 9.83 7.51
N GLY A 23 -3.54 11.10 7.40
CA GLY A 23 -3.10 11.71 6.14
C GLY A 23 -4.16 12.61 5.50
N TRP A 24 -5.42 12.47 5.90
CA TRP A 24 -6.49 13.36 5.44
C TRP A 24 -6.72 14.47 6.43
N ASN A 25 -6.76 15.72 5.96
CA ASN A 25 -7.07 16.88 6.79
C ASN A 25 -8.49 17.37 6.48
N PRO A 26 -9.46 17.07 7.38
CA PRO A 26 -10.86 17.49 7.13
C PRO A 26 -11.07 18.99 7.20
N GLU A 27 -10.20 19.74 7.88
CA GLU A 27 -10.30 21.19 7.98
C GLU A 27 -9.99 21.87 6.65
N THR A 28 -8.99 21.37 5.91
CA THR A 28 -8.59 21.93 4.63
C THR A 28 -9.22 21.20 3.45
N GLY A 29 -9.75 19.99 3.66
CA GLY A 29 -10.29 19.16 2.59
C GLY A 29 -9.20 18.63 1.66
N GLU A 30 -8.00 18.40 2.18
CA GLU A 30 -6.86 17.96 1.38
C GLU A 30 -6.13 16.80 2.07
N TRP A 31 -5.48 15.96 1.25
CA TRP A 31 -4.50 15.00 1.75
C TRP A 31 -3.20 15.73 2.05
N ASP A 32 -2.50 15.30 3.11
CA ASP A 32 -1.16 15.83 3.41
C ASP A 32 -0.21 15.57 2.24
N HIS A 33 -0.33 14.37 1.63
CA HIS A 33 0.43 13.99 0.45
C HIS A 33 -0.51 13.31 -0.54
N ALA A 34 -1.11 14.08 -1.44
CA ALA A 34 -2.11 13.57 -2.38
C ALA A 34 -1.53 12.50 -3.32
N THR A 35 -0.28 12.66 -3.77
CA THR A 35 0.33 11.67 -4.65
C THR A 35 0.60 10.36 -3.92
N LEU A 36 0.85 10.39 -2.62
CA LEU A 36 0.94 9.16 -1.81
C LEU A 36 -0.42 8.47 -1.76
N ARG A 37 -1.50 9.22 -1.53
CA ARG A 37 -2.85 8.64 -1.57
C ARG A 37 -3.15 7.99 -2.92
N ARG A 38 -2.77 8.62 -4.02
CA ARG A 38 -2.95 8.05 -5.35
C ARG A 38 -2.18 6.73 -5.50
N ALA A 39 -0.92 6.72 -5.08
CA ALA A 39 -0.11 5.49 -5.13
C ALA A 39 -0.74 4.38 -4.29
N VAL A 40 -1.29 4.72 -3.13
CA VAL A 40 -1.99 3.75 -2.26
C VAL A 40 -3.20 3.16 -2.97
N VAL A 41 -4.06 3.99 -3.55
CA VAL A 41 -5.28 3.51 -4.23
C VAL A 41 -4.90 2.57 -5.38
N LEU A 42 -3.96 2.99 -6.22
CA LEU A 42 -3.52 2.18 -7.36
C LEU A 42 -2.82 0.90 -6.91
N GLY A 43 -1.90 1.02 -5.95
CA GLY A 43 -1.14 -0.12 -5.44
C GLY A 43 -2.01 -1.17 -4.77
N VAL A 44 -2.98 -0.74 -3.93
CA VAL A 44 -3.91 -1.66 -3.26
C VAL A 44 -4.80 -2.37 -4.26
N ARG A 45 -5.37 -1.64 -5.23
CA ARG A 45 -6.23 -2.23 -6.24
C ARG A 45 -5.50 -3.27 -7.07
N LEU A 46 -4.27 -2.98 -7.48
CA LEU A 46 -3.44 -3.91 -8.24
C LEU A 46 -3.07 -5.13 -7.40
N TYR A 47 -2.69 -4.93 -6.13
CA TYR A 47 -2.41 -6.05 -5.22
C TYR A 47 -3.63 -6.96 -5.13
N ASN A 48 -4.80 -6.40 -4.88
CA ASN A 48 -6.02 -7.16 -4.69
C ASN A 48 -6.47 -7.91 -5.96
N SER A 49 -5.96 -7.50 -7.11
CA SER A 49 -6.22 -8.16 -8.40
C SER A 49 -5.15 -9.18 -8.77
N GLY A 50 -4.18 -9.43 -7.89
CA GLY A 50 -3.10 -10.36 -8.14
C GLY A 50 -1.95 -9.80 -8.98
N ALA A 51 -1.98 -8.50 -9.29
CA ALA A 51 -0.92 -7.82 -10.05
C ALA A 51 0.15 -7.31 -9.11
N PHE A 52 0.89 -8.23 -8.49
CA PHE A 52 1.81 -7.90 -7.38
C PHE A 52 3.02 -7.08 -7.84
N HIS A 53 3.58 -7.38 -9.01
CA HIS A 53 4.71 -6.62 -9.54
C HIS A 53 4.30 -5.18 -9.84
N GLU A 54 3.13 -5.00 -10.45
CA GLU A 54 2.59 -3.68 -10.79
C GLU A 54 2.26 -2.90 -9.52
N SER A 55 1.73 -3.57 -8.49
CA SER A 55 1.49 -2.97 -7.18
C SER A 55 2.79 -2.47 -6.55
N HIS A 56 3.84 -3.28 -6.60
CA HIS A 56 5.17 -2.92 -6.13
C HIS A 56 5.64 -1.62 -6.79
N ASP A 57 5.49 -1.51 -8.11
CA ASP A 57 5.96 -0.34 -8.85
C ASP A 57 5.22 0.93 -8.44
N CYS A 58 3.91 0.83 -8.15
CA CYS A 58 3.13 1.98 -7.71
C CYS A 58 3.64 2.54 -6.37
N PHE A 59 3.90 1.68 -5.40
CA PHE A 59 4.43 2.13 -4.11
C PHE A 59 5.88 2.61 -4.23
N GLU A 60 6.69 1.93 -5.04
CA GLU A 60 8.09 2.30 -5.23
C GLU A 60 8.22 3.69 -5.86
N SER A 61 7.35 4.04 -6.80
CA SER A 61 7.38 5.34 -7.47
C SER A 61 7.22 6.51 -6.50
N GLU A 62 6.62 6.25 -5.33
CA GLU A 62 6.35 7.29 -4.35
C GLU A 62 7.38 7.33 -3.21
N TRP A 63 7.99 6.21 -2.89
CA TRP A 63 8.88 6.10 -1.74
C TRP A 63 10.01 7.12 -1.75
N TYR A 64 10.56 7.44 -2.94
CA TYR A 64 11.70 8.37 -3.08
C TYR A 64 11.34 9.83 -2.78
N ASN A 65 10.06 10.13 -2.64
CA ASN A 65 9.59 11.52 -2.42
C ASN A 65 9.72 11.95 -0.97
N TYR A 66 10.07 11.06 -0.06
CA TYR A 66 10.09 11.35 1.38
C TYR A 66 11.44 11.06 1.99
N GLY A 67 11.80 11.85 3.00
CA GLY A 67 13.08 11.68 3.68
C GLY A 67 13.15 10.40 4.52
N SER A 68 14.34 9.86 4.64
CA SER A 68 14.60 8.70 5.49
C SER A 68 14.16 9.01 6.93
N GLY A 69 13.47 8.05 7.54
CA GLY A 69 12.97 8.18 8.91
C GLY A 69 11.59 8.80 9.03
N THR A 70 10.99 9.25 7.93
CA THR A 70 9.60 9.74 7.95
C THR A 70 8.61 8.57 7.93
N THR A 71 7.40 8.82 8.45
CA THR A 71 6.33 7.82 8.42
C THR A 71 5.93 7.49 6.98
N GLU A 72 5.89 8.49 6.12
CA GLU A 72 5.56 8.32 4.69
C GLU A 72 6.55 7.38 4.01
N SER A 73 7.84 7.58 4.24
CA SER A 73 8.89 6.71 3.69
C SER A 73 8.78 5.29 4.22
N ALA A 74 8.57 5.14 5.53
CA ALA A 74 8.43 3.82 6.17
C ALA A 74 7.22 3.08 5.61
N PHE A 75 6.09 3.77 5.46
CA PHE A 75 4.88 3.17 4.91
C PHE A 75 5.07 2.71 3.46
N ALA A 76 5.57 3.62 2.60
CA ALA A 76 5.78 3.29 1.18
C ALA A 76 6.76 2.12 1.03
N HIS A 77 7.85 2.15 1.77
CA HIS A 77 8.86 1.09 1.74
C HIS A 77 8.28 -0.25 2.23
N GLY A 78 7.50 -0.21 3.32
CA GLY A 78 6.83 -1.40 3.83
C GLY A 78 5.88 -2.00 2.80
N MET A 79 5.07 -1.18 2.14
CA MET A 79 4.12 -1.67 1.13
C MET A 79 4.82 -2.21 -0.12
N VAL A 80 5.98 -1.65 -0.50
CA VAL A 80 6.82 -2.22 -1.57
C VAL A 80 7.19 -3.66 -1.21
N GLN A 81 7.61 -3.89 0.02
CA GLN A 81 8.01 -5.23 0.47
C GLN A 81 6.82 -6.18 0.59
N VAL A 82 5.64 -5.68 0.96
CA VAL A 82 4.41 -6.50 0.99
C VAL A 82 4.11 -7.03 -0.41
N ALA A 83 4.10 -6.15 -1.41
CA ALA A 83 3.82 -6.54 -2.79
C ALA A 83 4.90 -7.49 -3.33
N ALA A 84 6.17 -7.19 -3.05
CA ALA A 84 7.29 -8.04 -3.48
C ALA A 84 7.23 -9.43 -2.85
N GLY A 85 6.88 -9.52 -1.56
CA GLY A 85 6.74 -10.80 -0.87
C GLY A 85 5.61 -11.64 -1.43
N ALA A 86 4.45 -11.03 -1.68
CA ALA A 86 3.32 -11.72 -2.31
C ALA A 86 3.71 -12.21 -3.71
N TYR A 87 4.45 -11.42 -4.46
CA TYR A 87 4.95 -11.80 -5.79
C TYR A 87 5.82 -13.05 -5.70
N LYS A 88 6.71 -13.13 -4.71
CA LYS A 88 7.56 -14.32 -4.49
C LYS A 88 6.71 -15.54 -4.17
N HIS A 89 5.69 -15.39 -3.34
CA HIS A 89 4.82 -16.52 -2.95
C HIS A 89 3.97 -17.01 -4.13
N PHE A 90 3.24 -16.10 -4.79
CA PHE A 90 2.25 -16.50 -5.79
C PHE A 90 2.86 -16.80 -7.16
N ASP A 91 3.83 -15.99 -7.60
CA ASP A 91 4.35 -16.10 -8.95
C ASP A 91 5.60 -16.98 -9.05
N PHE A 92 6.37 -17.09 -7.97
CA PHE A 92 7.62 -17.86 -7.96
C PHE A 92 7.63 -19.05 -7.03
N GLU A 93 6.57 -19.25 -6.24
CA GLU A 93 6.50 -20.30 -5.23
C GLU A 93 7.73 -20.29 -4.30
N ASN A 94 8.22 -19.10 -3.98
CA ASN A 94 9.41 -18.89 -3.18
C ASN A 94 9.05 -18.30 -1.82
N ASP A 95 8.69 -19.18 -0.87
CA ASP A 95 8.29 -18.75 0.45
C ASP A 95 9.45 -18.28 1.33
N ASP A 96 10.66 -18.74 1.06
CA ASP A 96 11.83 -18.21 1.77
C ASP A 96 12.07 -16.74 1.39
N GLY A 97 11.95 -16.41 0.10
CA GLY A 97 12.01 -15.04 -0.37
C GLY A 97 10.86 -14.19 0.19
N MET A 98 9.65 -14.75 0.21
CA MET A 98 8.50 -14.10 0.81
C MET A 98 8.76 -13.77 2.28
N ARG A 99 9.23 -14.73 3.08
CA ARG A 99 9.50 -14.50 4.51
C ARG A 99 10.51 -13.39 4.73
N SER A 100 11.59 -13.40 3.97
CA SER A 100 12.61 -12.37 4.07
C SER A 100 12.04 -10.97 3.79
N LEU A 101 11.24 -10.84 2.74
CA LEU A 101 10.62 -9.56 2.37
C LEU A 101 9.57 -9.12 3.39
N PHE A 102 8.78 -10.06 3.92
CA PHE A 102 7.77 -9.74 4.94
C PHE A 102 8.40 -9.33 6.27
N GLU A 103 9.51 -9.95 6.66
CA GLU A 103 10.24 -9.54 7.85
C GLU A 103 10.71 -8.08 7.72
N THR A 104 11.21 -7.71 6.54
CA THR A 104 11.61 -6.34 6.24
C THR A 104 10.40 -5.40 6.25
N ALA A 105 9.28 -5.82 5.63
CA ALA A 105 8.05 -5.03 5.64
C ALA A 105 7.58 -4.75 7.07
N LEU A 106 7.60 -5.76 7.93
CA LEU A 106 7.18 -5.61 9.33
C LEU A 106 8.05 -4.61 10.09
N GLN A 107 9.36 -4.57 9.80
CA GLN A 107 10.25 -3.58 10.40
C GLN A 107 9.85 -2.16 10.02
N TYR A 108 9.54 -1.91 8.75
CA TYR A 108 9.11 -0.60 8.29
C TYR A 108 7.73 -0.22 8.82
N LEU A 109 6.78 -1.16 8.77
CA LEU A 109 5.41 -0.89 9.17
C LEU A 109 5.20 -0.79 10.69
N HIS A 110 6.17 -1.23 11.48
CA HIS A 110 6.06 -1.24 12.94
C HIS A 110 5.71 0.14 13.52
N SER A 111 6.30 1.20 12.98
CA SER A 111 6.10 2.58 13.45
C SER A 111 4.97 3.32 12.73
N VAL A 112 4.36 2.69 11.72
CA VAL A 112 3.27 3.31 10.97
C VAL A 112 1.96 3.14 11.76
N PRO A 113 1.10 4.17 11.80
CA PRO A 113 -0.19 4.03 12.49
C PRO A 113 -1.01 2.86 11.96
N ASN A 114 -1.90 2.32 12.80
CA ASN A 114 -2.75 1.18 12.44
C ASN A 114 -3.66 1.45 11.25
N ASP A 115 -3.94 2.73 10.99
CA ASP A 115 -4.72 3.22 9.87
C ASP A 115 -3.90 4.34 9.23
N TYR A 116 -3.56 4.20 7.95
CA TYR A 116 -2.71 5.18 7.28
C TYR A 116 -3.13 5.31 5.82
N TYR A 117 -3.52 6.51 5.42
CA TYR A 117 -3.98 6.82 4.05
C TYR A 117 -5.10 5.88 3.57
N GLY A 118 -5.92 5.42 4.53
CA GLY A 118 -7.06 4.55 4.25
C GLY A 118 -6.76 3.06 4.33
N VAL A 119 -5.49 2.67 4.41
CA VAL A 119 -5.09 1.26 4.51
C VAL A 119 -5.22 0.79 5.97
N ASP A 120 -5.79 -0.39 6.16
CA ASP A 120 -5.78 -1.07 7.45
C ASP A 120 -4.40 -1.70 7.66
N VAL A 121 -3.49 -0.92 8.21
CA VAL A 121 -2.10 -1.33 8.43
C VAL A 121 -2.01 -2.41 9.50
N LEU A 122 -2.90 -2.37 10.50
CA LEU A 122 -2.95 -3.41 11.53
C LEU A 122 -3.25 -4.78 10.90
N ASP A 123 -4.23 -4.84 10.00
CA ASP A 123 -4.55 -6.09 9.30
C ASP A 123 -3.38 -6.57 8.43
N VAL A 124 -2.72 -5.64 7.74
CA VAL A 124 -1.52 -5.98 6.95
C VAL A 124 -0.47 -6.61 7.87
N ARG A 125 -0.11 -5.95 8.98
CA ARG A 125 0.89 -6.48 9.91
C ARG A 125 0.51 -7.85 10.46
N THR A 126 -0.76 -8.03 10.82
CA THR A 126 -1.25 -9.29 11.35
C THR A 126 -1.13 -10.40 10.32
N THR A 127 -1.53 -10.12 9.09
CA THR A 127 -1.47 -11.11 8.01
C THR A 127 -0.03 -11.50 7.67
N LEU A 128 0.87 -10.51 7.59
CA LEU A 128 2.29 -10.80 7.32
C LEU A 128 2.91 -11.66 8.43
N THR A 129 2.60 -11.33 9.68
CA THR A 129 3.11 -12.11 10.83
C THR A 129 2.64 -13.55 10.75
N ASN A 130 1.37 -13.77 10.44
CA ASN A 130 0.82 -15.11 10.30
C ASN A 130 1.40 -15.85 9.09
N ALA A 131 1.68 -15.14 8.00
CA ALA A 131 2.25 -15.73 6.80
C ALA A 131 3.68 -16.25 7.01
N LEU A 132 4.41 -15.71 7.96
CA LEU A 132 5.75 -16.21 8.29
C LEU A 132 5.70 -17.68 8.74
N ASP A 133 4.62 -18.07 9.43
CA ASP A 133 4.41 -19.45 9.88
C ASP A 133 3.59 -20.27 8.89
N ASP A 134 2.59 -19.63 8.26
CA ASP A 134 1.67 -20.31 7.35
C ASP A 134 1.40 -19.44 6.12
N PRO A 135 2.17 -19.60 5.04
CA PRO A 135 1.99 -18.80 3.83
C PRO A 135 0.60 -18.90 3.20
N THR A 136 -0.17 -19.96 3.51
CA THR A 136 -1.51 -20.11 2.92
C THR A 136 -2.49 -19.04 3.39
N VAL A 137 -2.19 -18.30 4.46
CA VAL A 137 -3.05 -17.18 4.90
C VAL A 137 -3.12 -16.08 3.85
N LEU A 138 -2.16 -16.03 2.91
CA LEU A 138 -2.17 -15.08 1.81
C LEU A 138 -3.20 -15.42 0.74
N ASP A 139 -3.61 -16.69 0.67
CA ASP A 139 -4.55 -17.14 -0.36
C ASP A 139 -5.92 -16.48 -0.12
N GLY A 140 -6.38 -15.68 -1.08
CA GLY A 140 -7.63 -14.95 -0.96
C GLY A 140 -7.58 -13.70 -0.08
N TRP A 141 -6.44 -13.43 0.57
CA TRP A 141 -6.31 -12.21 1.36
C TRP A 141 -6.18 -10.99 0.44
N GLN A 142 -6.90 -9.95 0.77
CA GLN A 142 -6.86 -8.67 0.07
C GLN A 142 -6.63 -7.54 1.08
N ILE A 143 -5.99 -6.47 0.63
CA ILE A 143 -5.72 -5.30 1.46
C ILE A 143 -6.98 -4.46 1.56
N GLU A 144 -7.33 -4.07 2.78
CA GLU A 144 -8.48 -3.21 3.04
C GLU A 144 -8.10 -1.74 2.85
N LEU A 145 -8.89 -1.05 2.03
CA LEU A 145 -8.75 0.37 1.76
C LEU A 145 -10.11 1.04 1.96
N ASP A 146 -10.16 2.02 2.87
CA ASP A 146 -11.40 2.76 3.21
C ASP A 146 -12.56 1.81 3.58
N GLY A 147 -12.25 0.74 4.29
CA GLY A 147 -13.24 -0.25 4.73
C GLY A 147 -13.67 -1.24 3.65
N ARG A 148 -13.02 -1.24 2.50
CA ARG A 148 -13.35 -2.13 1.38
C ARG A 148 -12.10 -2.83 0.85
N ARG A 149 -12.30 -3.80 -0.05
CA ARG A 149 -11.21 -4.53 -0.71
C ARG A 149 -11.34 -4.33 -2.24
N PRO A 150 -10.95 -3.15 -2.74
CA PRO A 150 -11.15 -2.81 -4.15
C PRO A 150 -10.18 -3.55 -5.06
N GLU A 151 -10.62 -3.80 -6.29
CA GLU A 151 -9.81 -4.41 -7.33
C GLU A 151 -9.51 -3.42 -8.44
N ALA A 152 -8.48 -3.72 -9.25
CA ALA A 152 -8.04 -2.84 -10.32
C ALA A 152 -8.93 -2.95 -11.56
N GLY A 153 -9.10 -1.80 -12.23
CA GLY A 153 -9.66 -1.73 -13.56
C GLY A 153 -8.58 -1.42 -14.59
N PRO A 154 -8.97 -1.21 -15.87
CA PRO A 154 -8.00 -0.93 -16.93
C PRO A 154 -7.11 0.28 -16.66
N GLU A 155 -7.64 1.30 -16.00
CA GLU A 155 -6.91 2.53 -15.71
C GLU A 155 -5.69 2.30 -14.83
N GLU A 156 -5.82 1.44 -13.82
CA GLU A 156 -4.73 1.12 -12.90
C GLU A 156 -3.63 0.36 -13.61
N TYR A 157 -3.98 -0.57 -14.49
CA TYR A 157 -3.01 -1.31 -15.28
C TYR A 157 -2.26 -0.39 -16.24
N GLU A 158 -2.94 0.55 -16.88
CA GLU A 158 -2.29 1.54 -17.76
C GLU A 158 -1.30 2.39 -17.00
N HIS A 159 -1.67 2.82 -15.79
CA HIS A 159 -0.78 3.61 -14.94
C HIS A 159 0.50 2.83 -14.62
N ALA A 160 0.36 1.56 -14.24
CA ALA A 160 1.50 0.71 -13.89
C ALA A 160 2.42 0.51 -15.09
N GLU A 161 1.87 0.32 -16.29
CA GLU A 161 2.66 0.19 -17.51
C GLU A 161 3.52 1.43 -17.76
N ARG A 162 3.01 2.62 -17.44
CA ARG A 162 3.77 3.86 -17.62
C ARG A 162 4.92 4.01 -16.62
N LEU A 163 4.90 3.27 -15.51
CA LEU A 163 5.97 3.28 -14.52
C LEU A 163 7.15 2.38 -14.91
N GLU A 164 6.96 1.48 -15.86
CA GLU A 164 8.00 0.54 -16.31
C GLU A 164 8.97 1.14 -17.35
#